data_48272c78a65c33f2260a990e0f02951f
#
_entry.id   48272c78a65c33f2260a990e0f02951f
#
_cell.length_a   1.000
_cell.length_b   1.000
_cell.length_c   1.000
_cell.angle_alpha   90.00
_cell.angle_beta   90.00
_cell.angle_gamma   90.00
#
_symmetry.space_group_name_H-M   'P 1'
#
loop_
_entity.id
_entity.type
_entity.pdbx_description
1 polymer ?
#
loop_
_entity_poly.entity_id
_entity_poly.type
_entity_poly.pdbx_seq_one_letter_code
_entity_poly.pdbx_strand_id
1 'polypeptide(L)'
;VQVMSYLVGENMIAGYGSANILNSCSIQVDLGQIAVVVGPNGAGKSTAMKAIFGMLPLQSGSVKVLNKRINDLPPFQRVKKGMAFVPQTDNIFTSLTVEENLEMGAFTNPGAMVTIIEQVYSLFPVLKEKRLQRAGELSGGQRQQVAVGRALMTEPKLLMLDEPTAGVSPIV
;
A
#
# COMPACT_ATOMS: atom_id res chain seq x y z
N VAL A 1 13.69 13.35 22.92
CA VAL A 1 12.36 13.27 22.27
C VAL A 1 12.14 11.79 21.97
N GLN A 2 11.17 11.15 22.65
CA GLN A 2 10.84 9.75 22.40
C GLN A 2 10.12 9.69 21.05
N VAL A 3 10.77 9.13 20.02
CA VAL A 3 10.19 8.96 18.70
C VAL A 3 9.10 7.90 18.81
N MET A 4 7.89 8.25 18.39
CA MET A 4 6.74 7.37 18.52
C MET A 4 6.65 6.47 17.28
N SER A 5 6.83 5.17 17.47
CA SER A 5 6.69 4.19 16.40
C SER A 5 5.23 4.09 15.95
N TYR A 6 5.03 4.29 14.64
CA TYR A 6 3.70 4.13 14.05
C TYR A 6 3.37 2.65 13.81
N LEU A 7 4.30 1.93 13.18
CA LEU A 7 4.19 0.50 12.88
C LEU A 7 5.33 -0.27 13.52
N VAL A 8 5.01 -1.38 14.17
CA VAL A 8 5.99 -2.33 14.70
C VAL A 8 5.54 -3.75 14.36
N GLY A 9 6.33 -4.46 13.54
CA GLY A 9 6.26 -5.90 13.34
C GLY A 9 7.38 -6.56 14.12
N GLU A 10 7.04 -7.49 15.00
CA GLU A 10 8.01 -8.16 15.89
C GLU A 10 8.00 -9.67 15.66
N ASN A 11 9.18 -10.24 15.39
CA ASN A 11 9.41 -11.68 15.29
C ASN A 11 8.39 -12.40 14.41
N MET A 12 8.02 -11.76 13.29
CA MET A 12 6.99 -12.27 12.40
C MET A 12 7.44 -13.56 11.70
N ILE A 13 6.65 -14.61 11.84
CA ILE A 13 6.75 -15.86 11.09
C ILE A 13 5.50 -15.98 10.24
N ALA A 14 5.67 -16.09 8.93
CA ALA A 14 4.57 -16.23 7.97
C ALA A 14 5.06 -16.94 6.70
N GLY A 15 4.14 -17.56 5.99
CA GLY A 15 4.44 -18.26 4.75
C GLY A 15 3.20 -18.81 4.07
N TYR A 16 3.40 -19.63 3.06
CA TYR A 16 2.35 -20.22 2.25
C TYR A 16 2.36 -21.75 2.42
N GLY A 17 1.20 -22.31 2.78
CA GLY A 17 1.10 -23.73 3.09
C GLY A 17 2.01 -24.12 4.27
N SER A 18 2.88 -25.11 4.07
CA SER A 18 3.84 -25.57 5.08
C SER A 18 5.18 -24.80 5.06
N ALA A 19 5.41 -23.92 4.08
CA ALA A 19 6.68 -23.22 3.90
C ALA A 19 6.66 -21.85 4.58
N ASN A 20 7.55 -21.65 5.56
CA ASN A 20 7.79 -20.34 6.15
C ASN A 20 8.72 -19.53 5.24
N ILE A 21 8.25 -18.36 4.82
CA ILE A 21 9.04 -17.38 4.05
C ILE A 21 9.66 -16.35 5.00
N LEU A 22 8.90 -15.90 5.99
CA LEU A 22 9.40 -15.05 7.06
C LEU A 22 9.82 -15.92 8.25
N ASN A 23 11.05 -15.76 8.68
CA ASN A 23 11.61 -16.46 9.83
C ASN A 23 12.08 -15.42 10.87
N SER A 24 11.18 -15.09 11.81
CA SER A 24 11.43 -14.10 12.87
C SER A 24 11.81 -12.70 12.34
N CYS A 25 11.15 -12.24 11.29
CA CYS A 25 11.36 -10.92 10.70
C CYS A 25 10.79 -9.81 11.61
N SER A 26 11.56 -8.74 11.80
CA SER A 26 11.09 -7.55 12.54
C SER A 26 11.28 -6.30 11.71
N ILE A 27 10.26 -5.41 11.72
CA ILE A 27 10.25 -4.14 10.99
C ILE A 27 9.64 -3.09 11.90
N GLN A 28 10.24 -1.90 11.90
CA GLN A 28 9.71 -0.74 12.63
C GLN A 28 9.70 0.47 11.70
N VAL A 29 8.65 1.28 11.79
CA VAL A 29 8.53 2.57 11.09
C VAL A 29 7.95 3.60 12.06
N ASP A 30 8.66 4.70 12.21
CA ASP A 30 8.23 5.80 13.07
C ASP A 30 7.40 6.82 12.28
N LEU A 31 6.68 7.69 13.00
CA LEU A 31 5.93 8.77 12.36
C LEU A 31 6.87 9.70 11.58
N GLY A 32 6.47 10.03 10.34
CA GLY A 32 7.24 10.91 9.45
C GLY A 32 8.47 10.27 8.82
N GLN A 33 8.65 8.95 8.96
CA GLN A 33 9.78 8.23 8.36
C GLN A 33 9.39 7.48 7.10
N ILE A 34 10.39 7.28 6.23
CA ILE A 34 10.34 6.36 5.10
C ILE A 34 11.24 5.17 5.43
N ALA A 35 10.66 3.97 5.45
CA ALA A 35 11.41 2.73 5.59
C ALA A 35 11.51 2.03 4.23
N VAL A 36 12.72 1.61 3.86
CA VAL A 36 12.97 0.88 2.62
C VAL A 36 13.39 -0.55 2.96
N VAL A 37 12.61 -1.51 2.47
CA VAL A 37 12.93 -2.94 2.60
C VAL A 37 13.71 -3.39 1.38
N VAL A 38 14.97 -3.73 1.56
CA VAL A 38 15.87 -4.16 0.49
C VAL A 38 16.22 -5.63 0.61
N GLY A 39 16.49 -6.28 -0.50
CA GLY A 39 16.88 -7.68 -0.56
C GLY A 39 16.68 -8.28 -1.94
N PRO A 40 17.26 -9.44 -2.23
CA PRO A 40 17.11 -10.12 -3.51
C PRO A 40 15.66 -10.54 -3.78
N ASN A 41 15.38 -10.92 -5.03
CA ASN A 41 14.07 -11.50 -5.35
C ASN A 41 13.90 -12.81 -4.58
N GLY A 42 12.68 -13.02 -4.05
CA GLY A 42 12.41 -14.18 -3.19
C GLY A 42 12.80 -14.03 -1.72
N ALA A 43 13.40 -12.91 -1.29
CA ALA A 43 13.79 -12.70 0.12
C ALA A 43 12.60 -12.48 1.07
N GLY A 44 11.36 -12.50 0.59
CA GLY A 44 10.18 -12.35 1.44
C GLY A 44 9.69 -10.92 1.64
N LYS A 45 10.19 -9.93 0.87
CA LYS A 45 9.77 -8.51 0.97
C LYS A 45 8.25 -8.34 0.86
N SER A 46 7.66 -8.81 -0.24
CA SER A 46 6.21 -8.78 -0.47
C SER A 46 5.45 -9.60 0.57
N THR A 47 6.02 -10.71 1.03
CA THR A 47 5.42 -11.55 2.08
C THR A 47 5.32 -10.78 3.41
N ALA A 48 6.37 -10.04 3.77
CA ALA A 48 6.36 -9.20 4.97
C ALA A 48 5.28 -8.11 4.88
N MET A 49 5.19 -7.42 3.75
CA MET A 49 4.15 -6.40 3.53
C MET A 49 2.73 -6.98 3.60
N LYS A 50 2.51 -8.14 2.95
CA LYS A 50 1.21 -8.83 3.00
C LYS A 50 0.84 -9.29 4.41
N ALA A 51 1.80 -9.78 5.19
CA ALA A 51 1.60 -10.15 6.59
C ALA A 51 1.26 -8.92 7.45
N ILE A 52 2.01 -7.83 7.29
CA ILE A 52 1.74 -6.56 7.98
C ILE A 52 0.37 -5.98 7.59
N PHE A 53 -0.07 -6.14 6.35
CA PHE A 53 -1.38 -5.66 5.90
C PHE A 53 -2.53 -6.61 6.22
N GLY A 54 -2.25 -7.84 6.70
CA GLY A 54 -3.27 -8.84 7.07
C GLY A 54 -3.82 -9.65 5.91
N MET A 55 -3.14 -9.65 4.76
CA MET A 55 -3.45 -10.50 3.61
C MET A 55 -2.86 -11.90 3.77
N LEU A 56 -1.89 -12.06 4.66
CA LEU A 56 -1.27 -13.33 5.03
C LEU A 56 -1.27 -13.45 6.55
N PRO A 57 -1.84 -14.53 7.13
CA PRO A 57 -1.85 -14.71 8.58
C PRO A 57 -0.43 -14.95 9.12
N LEU A 58 -0.15 -14.37 10.29
CA LEU A 58 1.06 -14.70 11.04
C LEU A 58 0.89 -16.04 11.74
N GLN A 59 1.89 -16.90 11.65
CA GLN A 59 1.99 -18.11 12.47
C GLN A 59 2.52 -17.75 13.87
N SER A 60 3.40 -16.76 13.97
CA SER A 60 3.97 -16.26 15.21
C SER A 60 4.37 -14.79 15.05
N GLY A 61 4.64 -14.13 16.16
CA GLY A 61 4.99 -12.70 16.20
C GLY A 61 3.79 -11.78 16.33
N SER A 62 4.04 -10.50 16.18
CA SER A 62 2.98 -9.49 16.31
C SER A 62 3.15 -8.34 15.33
N VAL A 63 2.03 -7.74 14.95
CA VAL A 63 1.98 -6.44 14.26
C VAL A 63 1.18 -5.47 15.13
N LYS A 64 1.77 -4.30 15.38
CA LYS A 64 1.18 -3.23 16.18
C LYS A 64 1.16 -1.93 15.38
N VAL A 65 0.07 -1.18 15.48
CA VAL A 65 -0.05 0.20 15.00
C VAL A 65 -0.36 1.09 16.19
N LEU A 66 0.46 2.11 16.41
CA LEU A 66 0.36 3.00 17.59
C LEU A 66 0.22 2.18 18.89
N ASN A 67 1.10 1.20 19.08
CA ASN A 67 1.15 0.26 20.21
C ASN A 67 -0.07 -0.67 20.38
N LYS A 68 -1.04 -0.64 19.45
CA LYS A 68 -2.20 -1.54 19.48
C LYS A 68 -1.97 -2.72 18.53
N ARG A 69 -2.05 -3.93 19.08
CA ARG A 69 -1.94 -5.17 18.29
C ARG A 69 -3.08 -5.27 17.27
N ILE A 70 -2.74 -5.64 16.03
CA ILE A 70 -3.68 -5.72 14.92
C ILE A 70 -3.65 -7.08 14.20
N ASN A 71 -3.03 -8.11 14.77
CA ASN A 71 -2.89 -9.43 14.14
C ASN A 71 -4.24 -9.97 13.61
N ASP A 72 -5.28 -9.87 14.43
CA ASP A 72 -6.60 -10.45 14.15
C ASP A 72 -7.50 -9.55 13.28
N LEU A 73 -6.99 -8.38 12.87
CA LEU A 73 -7.75 -7.45 12.03
C LEU A 73 -7.57 -7.81 10.54
N PRO A 74 -8.67 -8.03 9.81
CA PRO A 74 -8.62 -8.21 8.36
C PRO A 74 -8.20 -6.91 7.64
N PRO A 75 -7.76 -6.99 6.36
CA PRO A 75 -7.26 -5.84 5.60
C PRO A 75 -8.16 -4.61 5.64
N PHE A 76 -9.48 -4.77 5.45
CA PHE A 76 -10.41 -3.63 5.42
C PHE A 76 -10.47 -2.87 6.76
N GLN A 77 -10.26 -3.56 7.90
CA GLN A 77 -10.17 -2.89 9.21
C GLN A 77 -8.82 -2.19 9.40
N ARG A 78 -7.73 -2.72 8.80
CA ARG A 78 -6.43 -2.05 8.79
C ARG A 78 -6.46 -0.78 7.95
N VAL A 79 -7.19 -0.77 6.83
CA VAL A 79 -7.44 0.45 6.05
C VAL A 79 -8.15 1.50 6.91
N LYS A 80 -9.20 1.15 7.66
CA LYS A 80 -9.88 2.07 8.58
C LYS A 80 -8.97 2.60 9.71
N LYS A 81 -7.84 1.95 9.97
CA LYS A 81 -6.80 2.45 10.90
C LYS A 81 -5.75 3.32 10.20
N GLY A 82 -5.94 3.66 8.94
CA GLY A 82 -5.06 4.52 8.19
C GLY A 82 -3.90 3.80 7.50
N MET A 83 -4.03 2.51 7.23
CA MET A 83 -3.05 1.76 6.44
C MET A 83 -3.51 1.64 4.99
N ALA A 84 -2.60 1.79 4.03
CA ALA A 84 -2.86 1.48 2.63
C ALA A 84 -1.73 0.61 2.06
N PHE A 85 -2.07 -0.24 1.10
CA PHE A 85 -1.12 -1.13 0.43
C PHE A 85 -1.34 -1.11 -1.08
N VAL A 86 -0.26 -0.88 -1.82
CA VAL A 86 -0.23 -0.96 -3.28
C VAL A 86 0.61 -2.18 -3.65
N PRO A 87 0.00 -3.27 -4.14
CA PRO A 87 0.72 -4.44 -4.59
C PRO A 87 1.46 -4.17 -5.90
N GLN A 88 2.44 -5.03 -6.21
CA GLN A 88 3.23 -4.95 -7.44
C GLN A 88 2.40 -5.12 -8.71
N THR A 89 1.40 -6.03 -8.69
CA THR A 89 0.55 -6.38 -9.82
C THR A 89 -0.93 -6.26 -9.46
N ASP A 90 -1.80 -6.23 -10.49
CA ASP A 90 -3.26 -6.19 -10.33
C ASP A 90 -3.74 -5.04 -9.43
N ASN A 91 -3.03 -3.91 -9.51
CA ASN A 91 -3.21 -2.78 -8.62
C ASN A 91 -4.15 -1.69 -9.17
N ILE A 92 -4.74 -1.89 -10.35
CA ILE A 92 -5.74 -0.99 -10.97
C ILE A 92 -6.86 -1.77 -11.65
N PHE A 93 -8.00 -1.13 -11.84
CA PHE A 93 -9.09 -1.63 -12.68
C PHE A 93 -8.90 -1.14 -14.11
N THR A 94 -8.38 -1.99 -14.99
CA THR A 94 -7.98 -1.61 -16.36
C THR A 94 -9.16 -1.20 -17.25
N SER A 95 -10.35 -1.71 -16.98
CA SER A 95 -11.59 -1.39 -17.70
C SER A 95 -12.24 -0.07 -17.28
N LEU A 96 -11.92 0.43 -16.09
CA LEU A 96 -12.42 1.69 -15.57
C LEU A 96 -11.53 2.85 -16.04
N THR A 97 -12.10 4.05 -16.05
CA THR A 97 -11.34 5.29 -16.27
C THR A 97 -10.39 5.57 -15.09
N VAL A 98 -9.47 6.52 -15.28
CA VAL A 98 -8.60 7.01 -14.20
C VAL A 98 -9.44 7.54 -13.03
N GLU A 99 -10.43 8.38 -13.31
CA GLU A 99 -11.31 8.98 -12.30
C GLU A 99 -12.08 7.92 -11.54
N GLU A 100 -12.73 6.98 -12.23
CA GLU A 100 -13.44 5.86 -11.60
C GLU A 100 -12.51 4.99 -10.72
N ASN A 101 -11.26 4.76 -11.15
CA ASN A 101 -10.27 4.08 -10.32
C ASN A 101 -10.01 4.83 -9.01
N LEU A 102 -9.86 6.17 -9.06
CA LEU A 102 -9.66 6.99 -7.87
C LEU A 102 -10.89 6.98 -6.97
N GLU A 103 -12.08 7.16 -7.54
CA GLU A 103 -13.35 7.12 -6.80
C GLU A 103 -13.54 5.81 -6.03
N MET A 104 -13.13 4.68 -6.61
CA MET A 104 -13.14 3.38 -5.92
C MET A 104 -12.29 3.37 -4.64
N GLY A 105 -11.29 4.24 -4.53
CA GLY A 105 -10.48 4.41 -3.32
C GLY A 105 -11.18 5.23 -2.23
N ALA A 106 -12.20 6.00 -2.55
CA ALA A 106 -12.89 6.90 -1.60
C ALA A 106 -13.90 6.19 -0.66
N PHE A 107 -13.97 4.88 -0.68
CA PHE A 107 -14.98 4.10 0.08
C PHE A 107 -14.92 4.32 1.60
N THR A 108 -13.77 4.75 2.14
CA THR A 108 -13.61 5.05 3.56
C THR A 108 -14.17 6.40 3.97
N ASN A 109 -14.21 7.36 3.04
CA ASN A 109 -14.69 8.74 3.28
C ASN A 109 -15.34 9.33 2.01
N PRO A 110 -16.52 8.86 1.61
CA PRO A 110 -17.18 9.33 0.39
C PRO A 110 -17.47 10.84 0.39
N GLY A 111 -17.70 11.42 1.56
CA GLY A 111 -18.01 12.84 1.71
C GLY A 111 -16.84 13.77 1.38
N ALA A 112 -15.61 13.31 1.51
CA ALA A 112 -14.40 14.07 1.19
C ALA A 112 -13.84 13.75 -0.21
N MET A 113 -14.48 12.88 -0.99
CA MET A 113 -13.99 12.37 -2.27
C MET A 113 -13.50 13.48 -3.20
N VAL A 114 -14.31 14.54 -3.41
CA VAL A 114 -13.96 15.64 -4.33
C VAL A 114 -12.70 16.38 -3.88
N THR A 115 -12.56 16.61 -2.58
CA THR A 115 -11.39 17.31 -2.02
C THR A 115 -10.13 16.46 -2.16
N ILE A 116 -10.23 15.15 -1.86
CA ILE A 116 -9.08 14.24 -1.90
C ILE A 116 -8.63 13.99 -3.34
N ILE A 117 -9.58 13.84 -4.29
CA ILE A 117 -9.23 13.64 -5.70
C ILE A 117 -8.47 14.83 -6.29
N GLU A 118 -8.81 16.07 -5.92
CA GLU A 118 -8.05 17.25 -6.34
C GLU A 118 -6.63 17.28 -5.73
N GLN A 119 -6.45 16.79 -4.52
CA GLN A 119 -5.12 16.61 -3.92
C GLN A 119 -4.30 15.57 -4.70
N VAL A 120 -4.90 14.44 -5.06
CA VAL A 120 -4.27 13.41 -5.89
C VAL A 120 -3.89 13.97 -7.27
N TYR A 121 -4.75 14.76 -7.90
CA TYR A 121 -4.46 15.43 -9.17
C TYR A 121 -3.35 16.47 -9.05
N SER A 122 -3.23 17.13 -7.90
CA SER A 122 -2.11 18.05 -7.64
C SER A 122 -0.77 17.32 -7.53
N LEU A 123 -0.76 16.11 -6.98
CA LEU A 123 0.43 15.25 -6.92
C LEU A 123 0.76 14.61 -8.27
N PHE A 124 -0.25 14.24 -9.04
CA PHE A 124 -0.12 13.56 -10.34
C PHE A 124 -0.95 14.28 -11.41
N PRO A 125 -0.48 15.44 -11.96
CA PRO A 125 -1.26 16.24 -12.91
C PRO A 125 -1.71 15.47 -14.15
N VAL A 126 -0.90 14.52 -14.63
CA VAL A 126 -1.24 13.67 -15.78
C VAL A 126 -2.52 12.85 -15.56
N LEU A 127 -2.84 12.51 -14.32
CA LEU A 127 -4.08 11.79 -14.00
C LEU A 127 -5.32 12.68 -14.20
N LYS A 128 -5.21 13.98 -13.91
CA LYS A 128 -6.26 14.96 -14.18
C LYS A 128 -6.49 15.12 -15.69
N GLU A 129 -5.41 15.26 -16.46
CA GLU A 129 -5.48 15.38 -17.93
C GLU A 129 -6.14 14.16 -18.58
N LYS A 130 -5.86 12.96 -18.03
CA LYS A 130 -6.32 11.68 -18.56
C LYS A 130 -7.49 11.07 -17.77
N ARG A 131 -8.20 11.88 -16.97
CA ARG A 131 -9.20 11.36 -16.03
C ARG A 131 -10.30 10.50 -16.66
N LEU A 132 -10.69 10.81 -17.89
CA LEU A 132 -11.71 10.08 -18.64
C LEU A 132 -11.15 8.92 -19.49
N GLN A 133 -9.83 8.76 -19.58
CA GLN A 133 -9.19 7.68 -20.30
C GLN A 133 -9.24 6.39 -19.49
N ARG A 134 -9.42 5.24 -20.15
CA ARG A 134 -9.35 3.93 -19.47
C ARG A 134 -7.95 3.68 -18.93
N ALA A 135 -7.86 3.24 -17.68
CA ALA A 135 -6.58 3.01 -17.02
C ALA A 135 -5.72 1.94 -17.68
N GLY A 136 -6.34 0.98 -18.39
CA GLY A 136 -5.62 -0.04 -19.16
C GLY A 136 -4.83 0.51 -20.36
N GLU A 137 -5.19 1.69 -20.87
CA GLU A 137 -4.56 2.34 -22.04
C GLU A 137 -3.36 3.22 -21.64
N LEU A 138 -3.11 3.38 -20.35
CA LEU A 138 -2.02 4.20 -19.81
C LEU A 138 -0.67 3.47 -19.91
N SER A 139 0.42 4.25 -19.91
CA SER A 139 1.77 3.70 -19.74
C SER A 139 1.94 3.01 -18.38
N GLY A 140 2.96 2.14 -18.25
CA GLY A 140 3.24 1.47 -16.97
C GLY A 140 3.41 2.43 -15.80
N GLY A 141 4.17 3.51 -15.99
CA GLY A 141 4.36 4.55 -14.97
C GLY A 141 3.07 5.29 -14.62
N GLN A 142 2.23 5.60 -15.61
CA GLN A 142 0.94 6.24 -15.37
C GLN A 142 -0.03 5.30 -14.64
N ARG A 143 -0.04 4.01 -14.98
CA ARG A 143 -0.83 3.00 -14.22
C ARG A 143 -0.38 2.92 -12.76
N GLN A 144 0.92 2.99 -12.52
CA GLN A 144 1.45 3.02 -11.15
C GLN A 144 0.99 4.27 -10.39
N GLN A 145 0.95 5.44 -11.06
CA GLN A 145 0.41 6.66 -10.45
C GLN A 145 -1.08 6.51 -10.12
N VAL A 146 -1.88 5.86 -10.98
CA VAL A 146 -3.30 5.55 -10.67
C VAL A 146 -3.40 4.66 -9.43
N ALA A 147 -2.58 3.61 -9.33
CA ALA A 147 -2.59 2.69 -8.18
C ALA A 147 -2.24 3.40 -6.87
N VAL A 148 -1.20 4.23 -6.88
CA VAL A 148 -0.82 5.05 -5.73
C VAL A 148 -1.90 6.08 -5.42
N GLY A 149 -2.42 6.79 -6.43
CA GLY A 149 -3.50 7.76 -6.29
C GLY A 149 -4.74 7.14 -5.63
N ARG A 150 -5.15 5.95 -6.09
CA ARG A 150 -6.28 5.21 -5.49
C ARG A 150 -6.03 4.88 -4.02
N ALA A 151 -4.81 4.50 -3.66
CA ALA A 151 -4.46 4.25 -2.27
C ALA A 151 -4.51 5.53 -1.42
N LEU A 152 -4.06 6.66 -1.97
CA LEU A 152 -4.09 7.97 -1.31
C LEU A 152 -5.52 8.47 -1.07
N MET A 153 -6.51 8.04 -1.87
CA MET A 153 -7.91 8.38 -1.65
C MET A 153 -8.46 7.90 -0.29
N THR A 154 -7.80 6.94 0.36
CA THR A 154 -8.13 6.50 1.72
C THR A 154 -7.54 7.40 2.82
N GLU A 155 -6.81 8.47 2.47
CA GLU A 155 -6.06 9.36 3.39
C GLU A 155 -5.19 8.58 4.38
N PRO A 156 -4.27 7.71 3.90
CA PRO A 156 -3.53 6.80 4.76
C PRO A 156 -2.49 7.55 5.59
N LYS A 157 -2.28 7.08 6.82
CA LYS A 157 -1.16 7.47 7.69
C LYS A 157 0.08 6.60 7.45
N LEU A 158 -0.11 5.41 6.90
CA LEU A 158 0.94 4.49 6.45
C LEU A 158 0.61 4.01 5.05
N LEU A 159 1.47 4.32 4.10
CA LEU A 159 1.41 3.82 2.73
C LEU A 159 2.51 2.79 2.52
N MET A 160 2.15 1.58 2.14
CA MET A 160 3.07 0.51 1.78
C MET A 160 3.05 0.28 0.27
N LEU A 161 4.22 0.32 -0.36
CA LEU A 161 4.39 0.14 -1.80
C LEU A 161 5.27 -1.08 -2.05
N ASP A 162 4.75 -2.07 -2.77
CA ASP A 162 5.50 -3.27 -3.15
C ASP A 162 6.06 -3.09 -4.56
N GLU A 163 7.38 -2.99 -4.67
CA GLU A 163 8.12 -2.76 -5.92
C GLU A 163 7.54 -1.61 -6.79
N PRO A 164 7.47 -0.37 -6.27
CA PRO A 164 6.75 0.74 -6.92
C PRO A 164 7.33 1.16 -8.28
N THR A 165 8.53 0.71 -8.62
CA THR A 165 9.21 0.99 -9.90
C THR A 165 9.09 -0.16 -10.90
N ALA A 166 8.45 -1.27 -10.55
CA ALA A 166 8.23 -2.38 -11.47
C ALA A 166 7.35 -1.92 -12.65
N GLY A 167 7.83 -2.16 -13.88
CA GLY A 167 7.12 -1.75 -15.10
C GLY A 167 7.23 -0.26 -15.45
N VAL A 168 8.02 0.52 -14.71
CA VAL A 168 8.39 1.88 -15.10
C VAL A 168 9.65 1.81 -15.95
N SER A 169 9.61 2.33 -17.19
CA SER A 169 10.80 2.42 -18.03
C SER A 169 11.82 3.35 -17.37
N PRO A 170 13.11 2.95 -17.31
CA PRO A 170 14.15 3.89 -16.90
C PRO A 170 14.12 5.11 -17.83
N ILE A 171 14.18 6.30 -17.25
CA ILE A 171 14.44 7.51 -18.03
C ILE A 171 15.90 7.39 -18.50
N VAL A 172 16.09 7.22 -19.80
CA VAL A 172 17.40 7.24 -20.47
C VAL A 172 17.88 8.67 -20.58
#